data_776d07962c88ec231b15ad89b182eba9
#
_entry.id   776d07962c88ec231b15ad89b182eba9
#
_cell.length_a   1.000
_cell.length_b   1.000
_cell.length_c   1.000
_cell.angle_alpha   90.00
_cell.angle_beta   90.00
_cell.angle_gamma   90.00
#
_symmetry.space_group_name_H-M   'P 1'
#
loop_
_entity.id
_entity.type
_entity.pdbx_description
1 polymer ?
#
loop_
_entity_poly.entity_id
_entity_poly.type
_entity_poly.pdbx_seq_one_letter_code
_entity_poly.pdbx_strand_id
1 'polypeptide(L)'
;EDDTPPMFPGVEKSVWTWDDEAGQYYRHMFYHHEPDLNLASPAVLKEVENIIIFWLKLGVSGFRLDAASHLTKQAGRGDEKRGLWILEHLRRLIEQRNPDAILLGEVDVEVDAYKDYFGQNDRLNLVLNFWLNKYFYVSLAEKSARPLRNAVKKMIVPPDSCCFANWLRNHDELDLEGIGKKAKQTVIDAFAPDEEMSVYQRGIRRRLAPMLKGDRKRLAFCHAVLFSLPGVPVMRYGDEIGM
;
A
#
# COMPACT_ATOMS: atom_id res chain seq x y z
N GLU A 1 -26.07 -10.20 5.33
CA GLU A 1 -24.84 -11.02 5.27
C GLU A 1 -23.83 -10.27 4.41
N ASP A 2 -22.60 -10.13 4.92
CA ASP A 2 -21.50 -9.47 4.18
C ASP A 2 -20.72 -10.58 3.47
N ASP A 3 -20.93 -10.74 2.16
CA ASP A 3 -20.27 -11.74 1.31
C ASP A 3 -18.85 -11.30 0.88
N THR A 4 -18.27 -10.29 1.56
CA THR A 4 -16.91 -9.81 1.27
C THR A 4 -15.91 -10.95 1.52
N PRO A 5 -15.12 -11.36 0.51
CA PRO A 5 -14.10 -12.37 0.72
C PRO A 5 -12.99 -11.83 1.64
N PRO A 6 -12.41 -12.67 2.51
CA PRO A 6 -11.29 -12.25 3.35
C PRO A 6 -10.06 -11.93 2.51
N MET A 7 -9.23 -11.00 3.01
CA MET A 7 -7.99 -10.59 2.35
C MET A 7 -6.98 -11.74 2.22
N PHE A 8 -6.99 -12.68 3.16
CA PHE A 8 -6.07 -13.82 3.22
C PHE A 8 -6.81 -15.15 3.07
N PRO A 9 -7.17 -15.57 1.85
CA PRO A 9 -7.84 -16.84 1.61
C PRO A 9 -7.01 -18.02 2.13
N GLY A 10 -7.67 -18.96 2.82
CA GLY A 10 -7.01 -20.12 3.44
C GLY A 10 -6.45 -19.86 4.84
N VAL A 11 -6.34 -18.60 5.28
CA VAL A 11 -6.00 -18.20 6.66
C VAL A 11 -7.26 -17.77 7.40
N GLU A 12 -8.00 -16.83 6.83
CA GLU A 12 -9.28 -16.36 7.37
C GLU A 12 -10.46 -16.96 6.58
N LYS A 13 -11.55 -17.27 7.30
CA LYS A 13 -12.76 -17.86 6.71
C LYS A 13 -13.87 -16.82 6.49
N SER A 14 -13.83 -15.73 7.25
CA SER A 14 -14.83 -14.67 7.26
C SER A 14 -14.16 -13.34 7.59
N VAL A 15 -14.80 -12.24 7.24
CA VAL A 15 -14.42 -10.89 7.69
C VAL A 15 -15.14 -10.49 8.99
N TRP A 16 -15.82 -11.44 9.64
CA TRP A 16 -16.54 -11.25 10.91
C TRP A 16 -16.15 -12.34 11.91
N THR A 17 -15.81 -11.93 13.12
CA THR A 17 -15.52 -12.84 14.23
C THR A 17 -16.38 -12.48 15.43
N TRP A 18 -16.89 -13.50 16.11
CA TRP A 18 -17.63 -13.34 17.36
C TRP A 18 -16.66 -13.07 18.51
N ASP A 19 -16.99 -12.13 19.37
CA ASP A 19 -16.29 -11.84 20.60
C ASP A 19 -17.17 -12.24 21.78
N ASP A 20 -16.73 -13.23 22.57
CA ASP A 20 -17.49 -13.76 23.71
C ASP A 20 -17.62 -12.75 24.86
N GLU A 21 -16.60 -11.91 25.08
CA GLU A 21 -16.61 -10.91 26.14
C GLU A 21 -17.55 -9.76 25.82
N ALA A 22 -17.51 -9.26 24.59
CA ALA A 22 -18.40 -8.20 24.13
C ALA A 22 -19.81 -8.70 23.78
N GLY A 23 -19.99 -10.01 23.56
CA GLY A 23 -21.26 -10.62 23.18
C GLY A 23 -21.77 -10.14 21.81
N GLN A 24 -20.86 -9.86 20.87
CA GLN A 24 -21.19 -9.34 19.55
C GLN A 24 -20.12 -9.70 18.50
N TYR A 25 -20.48 -9.50 17.23
CA TYR A 25 -19.52 -9.63 16.14
C TYR A 25 -18.76 -8.33 15.93
N TYR A 26 -17.46 -8.45 15.64
CA TYR A 26 -16.66 -7.36 15.07
C TYR A 26 -16.20 -7.70 13.67
N ARG A 27 -15.96 -6.67 12.89
CA ARG A 27 -15.44 -6.78 11.53
C ARG A 27 -13.93 -6.68 11.53
N HIS A 28 -13.28 -7.48 10.67
CA HIS A 28 -11.86 -7.40 10.34
C HIS A 28 -11.66 -7.70 8.85
N MET A 29 -10.92 -6.87 8.15
CA MET A 29 -10.60 -7.13 6.75
C MET A 29 -9.37 -8.03 6.62
N PHE A 30 -8.44 -7.88 7.54
CA PHE A 30 -7.19 -8.63 7.62
C PHE A 30 -7.34 -9.84 8.57
N TYR A 31 -6.52 -9.94 9.60
CA TYR A 31 -6.61 -11.03 10.55
C TYR A 31 -7.71 -10.81 11.60
N HIS A 32 -8.25 -11.90 12.12
CA HIS A 32 -9.28 -11.83 13.19
C HIS A 32 -8.81 -11.11 14.46
N HIS A 33 -7.50 -11.04 14.72
CA HIS A 33 -6.95 -10.27 15.85
C HIS A 33 -6.67 -8.79 15.53
N GLU A 34 -7.08 -8.32 14.36
CA GLU A 34 -6.94 -6.94 13.89
C GLU A 34 -8.31 -6.32 13.56
N PRO A 35 -9.12 -5.98 14.60
CA PRO A 35 -10.46 -5.41 14.38
C PRO A 35 -10.40 -4.10 13.58
N ASP A 36 -11.28 -3.96 12.60
CA ASP A 36 -11.45 -2.72 11.85
C ASP A 36 -12.00 -1.59 12.73
N LEU A 37 -11.44 -0.38 12.60
CA LEU A 37 -11.99 0.81 13.24
C LEU A 37 -13.18 1.36 12.44
N ASN A 38 -14.27 1.65 13.13
CA ASN A 38 -15.41 2.32 12.51
C ASN A 38 -15.17 3.83 12.37
N LEU A 39 -14.49 4.24 11.31
CA LEU A 39 -14.19 5.66 11.05
C LEU A 39 -15.43 6.51 10.71
N ALA A 40 -16.59 5.90 10.47
CA ALA A 40 -17.86 6.61 10.37
C ALA A 40 -18.44 7.01 11.74
N SER A 41 -17.84 6.53 12.84
CA SER A 41 -18.20 6.92 14.21
C SER A 41 -17.49 8.21 14.60
N PRO A 42 -18.22 9.27 15.03
CA PRO A 42 -17.60 10.51 15.48
C PRO A 42 -16.64 10.32 16.67
N ALA A 43 -16.93 9.37 17.55
CA ALA A 43 -16.08 9.09 18.70
C ALA A 43 -14.74 8.47 18.29
N VAL A 44 -14.77 7.52 17.35
CA VAL A 44 -13.54 6.91 16.78
C VAL A 44 -12.73 7.95 16.02
N LEU A 45 -13.38 8.76 15.20
CA LEU A 45 -12.71 9.83 14.46
C LEU A 45 -12.03 10.81 15.42
N LYS A 46 -12.71 11.19 16.50
CA LYS A 46 -12.15 12.09 17.52
C LYS A 46 -10.91 11.52 18.17
N GLU A 47 -10.88 10.20 18.41
CA GLU A 47 -9.70 9.56 18.98
C GLU A 47 -8.54 9.49 17.98
N VAL A 48 -8.80 9.23 16.70
CA VAL A 48 -7.79 9.31 15.64
C VAL A 48 -7.20 10.73 15.55
N GLU A 49 -8.03 11.78 15.63
CA GLU A 49 -7.55 13.17 15.71
C GLU A 49 -6.63 13.39 16.91
N ASN A 50 -7.00 12.88 18.09
CA ASN A 50 -6.20 13.00 19.32
C ASN A 50 -4.83 12.34 19.15
N ILE A 51 -4.79 11.15 18.55
CA ILE A 51 -3.53 10.41 18.26
C ILE A 51 -2.64 11.23 17.32
N ILE A 52 -3.19 11.75 16.23
CA ILE A 52 -2.44 12.59 15.28
C ILE A 52 -1.89 13.84 15.97
N ILE A 53 -2.72 14.54 16.74
CA ILE A 53 -2.30 15.75 17.47
C ILE A 53 -1.21 15.43 18.49
N PHE A 54 -1.32 14.31 19.19
CA PHE A 54 -0.31 13.87 20.15
C PHE A 54 1.06 13.71 19.48
N TRP A 55 1.13 12.98 18.37
CA TRP A 55 2.39 12.75 17.68
C TRP A 55 2.96 13.99 17.01
N LEU A 56 2.12 14.87 16.45
CA LEU A 56 2.56 16.16 15.92
C LEU A 56 3.20 17.04 17.01
N LYS A 57 2.63 17.04 18.23
CA LYS A 57 3.21 17.74 19.39
C LYS A 57 4.58 17.20 19.79
N LEU A 58 4.83 15.91 19.56
CA LEU A 58 6.15 15.30 19.78
C LEU A 58 7.14 15.57 18.65
N GLY A 59 6.70 16.25 17.56
CA GLY A 59 7.58 16.68 16.48
C GLY A 59 7.69 15.75 15.29
N VAL A 60 6.77 14.79 15.11
CA VAL A 60 6.75 14.01 13.86
C VAL A 60 6.39 14.90 12.67
N SER A 61 7.00 14.61 11.51
CA SER A 61 6.85 15.40 10.29
C SER A 61 5.80 14.83 9.32
N GLY A 62 5.02 13.86 9.75
CA GLY A 62 3.95 13.28 8.93
C GLY A 62 3.54 11.89 9.38
N PHE A 63 2.63 11.29 8.61
CA PHE A 63 2.05 9.99 8.91
C PHE A 63 1.96 9.12 7.67
N ARG A 64 2.15 7.83 7.84
CA ARG A 64 1.74 6.81 6.88
C ARG A 64 0.36 6.28 7.29
N LEU A 65 -0.60 6.38 6.40
CA LEU A 65 -1.89 5.73 6.52
C LEU A 65 -1.80 4.33 5.91
N ASP A 66 -1.86 3.35 6.79
CA ASP A 66 -1.93 1.94 6.43
C ASP A 66 -3.25 1.63 5.75
N ALA A 67 -3.23 0.79 4.70
CA ALA A 67 -4.42 0.34 3.98
C ALA A 67 -5.45 1.47 3.72
N ALA A 68 -5.00 2.62 3.20
CA ALA A 68 -5.82 3.83 3.11
C ALA A 68 -7.10 3.64 2.27
N SER A 69 -7.13 2.72 1.31
CA SER A 69 -8.33 2.33 0.56
C SER A 69 -9.38 1.65 1.46
N HIS A 70 -8.96 0.89 2.47
CA HIS A 70 -9.86 0.31 3.46
C HIS A 70 -10.36 1.35 4.46
N LEU A 71 -9.49 2.29 4.87
CA LEU A 71 -9.90 3.42 5.73
C LEU A 71 -11.00 4.24 5.07
N THR A 72 -10.86 4.57 3.78
CA THR A 72 -11.89 5.31 3.05
C THR A 72 -13.18 4.49 2.95
N LYS A 73 -13.08 3.19 2.69
CA LYS A 73 -14.24 2.30 2.64
C LYS A 73 -14.99 2.24 3.97
N GLN A 74 -14.27 2.18 5.09
CA GLN A 74 -14.85 2.22 6.44
C GLN A 74 -15.53 3.56 6.72
N ALA A 75 -14.86 4.68 6.45
CA ALA A 75 -15.42 6.02 6.61
C ALA A 75 -16.67 6.26 5.75
N GLY A 76 -16.73 5.64 4.57
CA GLY A 76 -17.85 5.69 3.63
C GLY A 76 -18.94 4.64 3.89
N ARG A 77 -18.87 3.90 4.99
CA ARG A 77 -19.81 2.80 5.32
C ARG A 77 -19.93 1.76 4.20
N GLY A 78 -18.78 1.31 3.71
CA GLY A 78 -18.65 0.33 2.63
C GLY A 78 -18.49 0.94 1.22
N ASP A 79 -18.67 2.24 1.04
CA ASP A 79 -18.45 2.95 -0.22
C ASP A 79 -17.15 3.76 -0.13
N GLU A 80 -16.12 3.32 -0.86
CA GLU A 80 -14.80 3.96 -0.88
C GLU A 80 -14.86 5.43 -1.32
N LYS A 81 -15.64 5.74 -2.37
CA LYS A 81 -15.75 7.11 -2.88
C LYS A 81 -16.43 8.04 -1.89
N ARG A 82 -17.46 7.56 -1.20
CA ARG A 82 -18.10 8.33 -0.14
C ARG A 82 -17.21 8.56 1.05
N GLY A 83 -16.21 7.69 1.27
CA GLY A 83 -15.30 7.80 2.39
C GLY A 83 -14.05 8.63 2.13
N LEU A 84 -13.80 9.10 0.91
CA LEU A 84 -12.62 9.91 0.58
C LEU A 84 -12.51 11.19 1.41
N TRP A 85 -13.61 11.68 1.96
CA TRP A 85 -13.64 12.83 2.89
C TRP A 85 -12.71 12.66 4.10
N ILE A 86 -12.45 11.42 4.54
CA ILE A 86 -11.56 11.19 5.69
C ILE A 86 -10.13 11.66 5.38
N LEU A 87 -9.65 11.45 4.16
CA LEU A 87 -8.32 11.89 3.73
C LEU A 87 -8.22 13.41 3.73
N GLU A 88 -9.25 14.11 3.22
CA GLU A 88 -9.35 15.57 3.25
C GLU A 88 -9.37 16.10 4.70
N HIS A 89 -10.13 15.42 5.56
CA HIS A 89 -10.25 15.79 6.96
C HIS A 89 -8.91 15.65 7.69
N LEU A 90 -8.25 14.50 7.55
CA LEU A 90 -6.94 14.25 8.17
C LEU A 90 -5.86 15.18 7.60
N ARG A 91 -5.85 15.40 6.28
CA ARG A 91 -4.92 16.34 5.65
C ARG A 91 -5.07 17.75 6.23
N ARG A 92 -6.29 18.27 6.30
CA ARG A 92 -6.59 19.58 6.87
C ARG A 92 -6.18 19.68 8.34
N LEU A 93 -6.47 18.65 9.14
CA LEU A 93 -6.08 18.62 10.55
C LEU A 93 -4.56 18.71 10.72
N ILE A 94 -3.80 17.97 9.90
CA ILE A 94 -2.35 17.93 9.95
C ILE A 94 -1.75 19.27 9.53
N GLU A 95 -2.19 19.83 8.40
CA GLU A 95 -1.70 21.10 7.87
C GLU A 95 -1.97 22.28 8.80
N GLN A 96 -3.10 22.29 9.50
CA GLN A 96 -3.40 23.31 10.52
C GLN A 96 -2.44 23.28 11.70
N ARG A 97 -1.78 22.17 11.97
CA ARG A 97 -0.84 21.98 13.09
C ARG A 97 0.61 22.08 12.67
N ASN A 98 0.93 21.56 11.51
CA ASN A 98 2.25 21.59 10.90
C ASN A 98 2.08 21.62 9.36
N PRO A 99 2.20 22.79 8.72
CA PRO A 99 2.05 22.95 7.26
C PRO A 99 3.06 22.13 6.44
N ASP A 100 4.21 21.79 7.03
CA ASP A 100 5.27 21.02 6.37
C ASP A 100 5.10 19.49 6.57
N ALA A 101 4.14 19.07 7.38
CA ALA A 101 3.90 17.66 7.61
C ALA A 101 3.20 17.00 6.42
N ILE A 102 3.59 15.78 6.12
CA ILE A 102 3.10 15.03 4.97
C ILE A 102 2.19 13.86 5.37
N LEU A 103 1.30 13.50 4.46
CA LEU A 103 0.43 12.33 4.56
C LEU A 103 0.75 11.37 3.43
N LEU A 104 1.34 10.22 3.78
CA LEU A 104 1.64 9.11 2.87
C LEU A 104 0.55 8.06 2.99
N GLY A 105 -0.06 7.65 1.89
CA GLY A 105 -1.04 6.57 1.88
C GLY A 105 -0.54 5.28 1.24
N GLU A 106 -0.89 4.17 1.86
CA GLU A 106 -0.81 2.87 1.24
C GLU A 106 -2.12 2.60 0.49
N VAL A 107 -2.03 2.63 -0.84
CA VAL A 107 -3.20 2.53 -1.73
C VAL A 107 -2.85 1.59 -2.88
N ASP A 108 -3.43 0.39 -2.88
CA ASP A 108 -3.31 -0.54 -4.01
C ASP A 108 -4.61 -0.56 -4.79
N VAL A 109 -4.64 0.21 -5.86
CA VAL A 109 -5.81 0.43 -6.72
C VAL A 109 -5.40 0.44 -8.19
N GLU A 110 -6.38 0.40 -9.08
CA GLU A 110 -6.14 0.62 -10.51
C GLU A 110 -5.55 2.01 -10.77
N VAL A 111 -4.69 2.10 -11.80
CA VAL A 111 -3.86 3.30 -12.05
C VAL A 111 -4.66 4.60 -12.15
N ASP A 112 -5.84 4.58 -12.75
CA ASP A 112 -6.69 5.77 -12.90
C ASP A 112 -7.35 6.21 -11.57
N ALA A 113 -7.47 5.31 -10.60
CA ALA A 113 -8.08 5.61 -9.32
C ALA A 113 -7.15 6.38 -8.37
N TYR A 114 -5.83 6.37 -8.60
CA TYR A 114 -4.89 7.16 -7.79
C TYR A 114 -5.23 8.67 -7.74
N LYS A 115 -5.85 9.22 -8.80
CA LYS A 115 -6.31 10.62 -8.82
C LYS A 115 -7.29 10.93 -7.68
N ASP A 116 -8.11 9.95 -7.30
CA ASP A 116 -9.09 10.12 -6.23
C ASP A 116 -8.41 10.22 -4.85
N TYR A 117 -7.24 9.64 -4.70
CA TYR A 117 -6.44 9.67 -3.46
C TYR A 117 -5.57 10.92 -3.33
N PHE A 118 -5.16 11.52 -4.42
CA PHE A 118 -4.52 12.84 -4.41
C PHE A 118 -5.53 13.98 -4.28
N GLY A 119 -6.77 13.79 -4.82
CA GLY A 119 -7.80 14.83 -4.90
C GLY A 119 -7.34 16.01 -5.75
N GLN A 120 -7.71 17.20 -5.31
CA GLN A 120 -7.24 18.45 -5.88
C GLN A 120 -6.06 19.02 -5.05
N ASN A 121 -5.11 18.14 -4.66
CA ASN A 121 -4.03 18.46 -3.71
C ASN A 121 -4.53 18.65 -2.26
N ASP A 122 -5.60 18.02 -1.90
CA ASP A 122 -6.28 18.17 -0.60
C ASP A 122 -6.42 16.86 0.19
N ARG A 123 -5.85 15.75 -0.35
CA ARG A 123 -5.88 14.42 0.27
C ARG A 123 -4.47 13.95 0.61
N LEU A 124 -3.95 12.93 -0.03
CA LEU A 124 -2.60 12.41 0.23
C LEU A 124 -1.53 13.25 -0.49
N ASN A 125 -0.42 13.53 0.20
CA ASN A 125 0.77 14.13 -0.44
C ASN A 125 1.55 13.08 -1.22
N LEU A 126 1.69 11.91 -0.63
CA LEU A 126 2.44 10.79 -1.17
C LEU A 126 1.56 9.55 -1.24
N VAL A 127 1.67 8.81 -2.32
CA VAL A 127 1.00 7.51 -2.47
C VAL A 127 2.02 6.47 -2.86
N LEU A 128 2.01 5.33 -2.15
CA LEU A 128 2.83 4.19 -2.51
C LEU A 128 2.43 3.65 -3.89
N ASN A 129 3.41 3.49 -4.77
CA ASN A 129 3.21 3.17 -6.17
C ASN A 129 3.19 1.65 -6.41
N PHE A 130 2.11 0.98 -6.03
CA PHE A 130 1.93 -0.45 -6.28
C PHE A 130 1.94 -0.78 -7.78
N TRP A 131 1.37 0.08 -8.60
CA TRP A 131 1.35 -0.10 -10.05
C TRP A 131 2.75 -0.28 -10.64
N LEU A 132 3.66 0.67 -10.43
CA LEU A 132 5.04 0.54 -10.94
C LEU A 132 5.80 -0.58 -10.26
N ASN A 133 5.59 -0.83 -8.96
CA ASN A 133 6.23 -1.91 -8.24
C ASN A 133 5.96 -3.27 -8.91
N LYS A 134 4.70 -3.58 -9.20
CA LYS A 134 4.29 -4.82 -9.86
C LYS A 134 4.95 -4.97 -11.25
N TYR A 135 4.87 -3.94 -12.10
CA TYR A 135 5.42 -3.98 -13.45
C TYR A 135 6.96 -3.92 -13.50
N PHE A 136 7.60 -3.42 -12.46
CA PHE A 136 9.04 -3.55 -12.29
C PHE A 136 9.46 -5.03 -12.23
N TYR A 137 8.77 -5.83 -11.40
CA TYR A 137 9.06 -7.26 -11.28
C TYR A 137 8.67 -8.06 -12.53
N VAL A 138 7.59 -7.69 -13.22
CA VAL A 138 7.26 -8.27 -14.53
C VAL A 138 8.42 -8.02 -15.52
N SER A 139 8.95 -6.79 -15.54
CA SER A 139 10.08 -6.45 -16.41
C SER A 139 11.35 -7.22 -16.08
N LEU A 140 11.65 -7.42 -14.81
CA LEU A 140 12.79 -8.24 -14.38
C LEU A 140 12.61 -9.71 -14.75
N ALA A 141 11.42 -10.27 -14.59
CA ALA A 141 11.10 -11.66 -14.90
C ALA A 141 11.16 -11.93 -16.42
N GLU A 142 10.59 -11.03 -17.21
CA GLU A 142 10.62 -11.11 -18.67
C GLU A 142 11.96 -10.69 -19.29
N LYS A 143 12.90 -10.16 -18.50
CA LYS A 143 14.17 -9.56 -18.98
C LYS A 143 13.93 -8.50 -20.06
N SER A 144 12.89 -7.70 -19.90
CA SER A 144 12.44 -6.70 -20.87
C SER A 144 12.00 -5.42 -20.17
N ALA A 145 12.46 -4.26 -20.66
CA ALA A 145 11.99 -2.96 -20.15
C ALA A 145 10.56 -2.61 -20.59
N ARG A 146 9.95 -3.38 -21.50
CA ARG A 146 8.67 -3.06 -22.11
C ARG A 146 7.51 -2.98 -21.10
N PRO A 147 7.33 -3.94 -20.15
CA PRO A 147 6.27 -3.85 -19.16
C PRO A 147 6.35 -2.58 -18.31
N LEU A 148 7.52 -2.29 -17.72
CA LEU A 148 7.72 -1.09 -16.90
C LEU A 148 7.52 0.19 -17.70
N ARG A 149 8.09 0.28 -18.91
CA ARG A 149 7.91 1.43 -19.79
C ARG A 149 6.44 1.69 -20.11
N ASN A 150 5.66 0.64 -20.36
CA ASN A 150 4.24 0.77 -20.62
C ASN A 150 3.47 1.18 -19.37
N ALA A 151 3.87 0.69 -18.19
CA ALA A 151 3.29 1.07 -16.91
C ALA A 151 3.54 2.56 -16.61
N VAL A 152 4.77 3.05 -16.81
CA VAL A 152 5.11 4.48 -16.64
C VAL A 152 4.25 5.37 -17.56
N LYS A 153 4.04 4.96 -18.81
CA LYS A 153 3.22 5.72 -19.77
C LYS A 153 1.74 5.81 -19.37
N LYS A 154 1.25 4.86 -18.57
CA LYS A 154 -0.14 4.84 -18.11
C LYS A 154 -0.34 5.58 -16.78
N MET A 155 0.73 5.91 -16.08
CA MET A 155 0.61 6.63 -14.82
C MET A 155 -0.07 7.97 -15.01
N ILE A 156 -0.93 8.31 -14.06
CA ILE A 156 -1.46 9.67 -13.92
C ILE A 156 -0.34 10.63 -13.52
N VAL A 157 -0.50 11.91 -13.84
CA VAL A 157 0.34 12.99 -13.31
C VAL A 157 -0.31 13.46 -12.01
N PRO A 158 0.38 13.34 -10.85
CA PRO A 158 -0.13 13.86 -9.59
C PRO A 158 -0.25 15.38 -9.63
N PRO A 159 -1.05 16.02 -8.76
CA PRO A 159 -1.02 17.46 -8.53
C PRO A 159 0.38 17.97 -8.12
N ASP A 160 0.70 19.24 -8.34
CA ASP A 160 2.06 19.81 -8.23
C ASP A 160 2.79 19.54 -6.90
N SER A 161 2.09 19.53 -5.77
CA SER A 161 2.69 19.26 -4.46
C SER A 161 2.52 17.80 -4.00
N CYS A 162 2.10 16.92 -4.89
CA CYS A 162 1.93 15.51 -4.64
C CYS A 162 2.89 14.67 -5.48
N CYS A 163 3.26 13.50 -5.01
CA CYS A 163 4.03 12.57 -5.82
C CYS A 163 3.84 11.11 -5.39
N PHE A 164 4.32 10.21 -6.23
CA PHE A 164 4.38 8.80 -5.90
C PHE A 164 5.63 8.47 -5.08
N ALA A 165 5.49 7.54 -4.13
CA ALA A 165 6.59 6.91 -3.42
C ALA A 165 6.85 5.54 -4.04
N ASN A 166 8.03 5.36 -4.64
CA ASN A 166 8.42 4.13 -5.33
C ASN A 166 9.30 3.28 -4.42
N TRP A 167 9.13 1.96 -4.44
CA TRP A 167 9.98 1.04 -3.68
C TRP A 167 10.26 -0.24 -4.47
N LEU A 168 11.24 -1.02 -4.02
CA LEU A 168 11.51 -2.36 -4.55
C LEU A 168 10.83 -3.41 -3.69
N ARG A 169 11.11 -3.42 -2.39
CA ARG A 169 10.44 -4.26 -1.40
C ARG A 169 10.09 -3.43 -0.17
N ASN A 170 9.00 -3.81 0.49
CA ASN A 170 8.59 -3.32 1.80
C ASN A 170 8.60 -4.47 2.84
N HIS A 171 7.91 -4.31 3.97
CA HIS A 171 7.81 -5.32 5.02
C HIS A 171 6.78 -6.41 4.69
N ASP A 172 5.84 -6.13 3.79
CA ASP A 172 4.79 -7.06 3.36
C ASP A 172 5.23 -7.95 2.21
N GLU A 173 4.35 -8.80 1.72
CA GLU A 173 4.56 -9.56 0.49
C GLU A 173 4.73 -8.65 -0.73
N LEU A 174 5.38 -9.14 -1.77
CA LEU A 174 5.28 -8.56 -3.09
C LEU A 174 3.92 -8.95 -3.67
N ASP A 175 2.95 -8.07 -3.57
CA ASP A 175 1.63 -8.29 -4.12
C ASP A 175 1.66 -8.30 -5.66
N LEU A 176 1.03 -9.31 -6.26
CA LEU A 176 0.96 -9.52 -7.71
C LEU A 176 -0.48 -9.53 -8.23
N GLU A 177 -1.44 -9.11 -7.39
CA GLU A 177 -2.82 -8.99 -7.85
C GLU A 177 -2.98 -7.84 -8.88
N GLY A 178 -3.95 -7.97 -9.77
CA GLY A 178 -4.25 -6.96 -10.79
C GLY A 178 -3.39 -6.99 -12.06
N ILE A 179 -2.24 -7.70 -12.08
CA ILE A 179 -1.38 -7.76 -13.30
C ILE A 179 -1.75 -8.86 -14.29
N GLY A 180 -2.78 -9.66 -13.94
CA GLY A 180 -3.25 -10.77 -14.76
C GLY A 180 -2.45 -12.08 -14.58
N LYS A 181 -3.13 -13.20 -14.76
CA LYS A 181 -2.62 -14.55 -14.42
C LYS A 181 -1.28 -14.89 -15.07
N LYS A 182 -1.09 -14.55 -16.34
CA LYS A 182 0.15 -14.86 -17.07
C LYS A 182 1.36 -14.10 -16.52
N ALA A 183 1.22 -12.80 -16.29
CA ALA A 183 2.30 -11.97 -15.75
C ALA A 183 2.63 -12.39 -14.30
N LYS A 184 1.60 -12.63 -13.47
CA LYS A 184 1.75 -13.15 -12.11
C LYS A 184 2.56 -14.46 -12.10
N GLN A 185 2.18 -15.44 -12.93
CA GLN A 185 2.90 -16.72 -13.01
C GLN A 185 4.36 -16.52 -13.45
N THR A 186 4.62 -15.66 -14.45
CA THR A 186 5.99 -15.35 -14.91
C THR A 186 6.85 -14.80 -13.77
N VAL A 187 6.29 -13.93 -12.92
CA VAL A 187 7.02 -13.37 -11.76
C VAL A 187 7.25 -14.43 -10.69
N ILE A 188 6.25 -15.27 -10.40
CA ILE A 188 6.38 -16.37 -9.43
C ILE A 188 7.46 -17.36 -9.88
N ASP A 189 7.43 -17.83 -11.13
CA ASP A 189 8.43 -18.77 -11.67
C ASP A 189 9.86 -18.21 -11.59
N ALA A 190 10.01 -16.88 -11.77
CA ALA A 190 11.32 -16.23 -11.75
C ALA A 190 11.86 -16.01 -10.32
N PHE A 191 11.00 -15.72 -9.33
CA PHE A 191 11.41 -15.22 -8.02
C PHE A 191 10.91 -16.03 -6.82
N ALA A 192 9.96 -16.92 -7.02
CA ALA A 192 9.38 -17.78 -5.97
C ALA A 192 9.05 -19.18 -6.53
N PRO A 193 10.04 -19.92 -7.08
CA PRO A 193 9.78 -21.22 -7.71
C PRO A 193 9.28 -22.29 -6.72
N ASP A 194 9.62 -22.17 -5.44
CA ASP A 194 9.17 -23.08 -4.40
C ASP A 194 7.91 -22.54 -3.71
N GLU A 195 6.98 -23.43 -3.37
CA GLU A 195 5.67 -23.07 -2.80
C GLU A 195 5.80 -22.21 -1.52
N GLU A 196 6.75 -22.53 -0.65
CA GLU A 196 7.02 -21.82 0.60
C GLU A 196 7.48 -20.36 0.42
N MET A 197 7.95 -20.01 -0.78
CA MET A 197 8.35 -18.64 -1.15
C MET A 197 7.17 -17.76 -1.50
N SER A 198 6.01 -18.35 -1.73
CA SER A 198 4.75 -17.66 -2.01
C SER A 198 3.93 -17.49 -0.74
N VAL A 199 2.98 -16.57 -0.75
CA VAL A 199 2.09 -16.30 0.39
C VAL A 199 0.72 -15.84 -0.09
N TYR A 200 -0.33 -16.25 0.63
CA TYR A 200 -1.75 -15.88 0.42
C TYR A 200 -2.25 -16.14 -1.01
N GLN A 201 -1.62 -17.02 -1.78
CA GLN A 201 -1.92 -17.27 -3.19
C GLN A 201 -1.87 -16.00 -4.07
N ARG A 202 -1.33 -14.88 -3.56
CA ARG A 202 -1.32 -13.58 -4.23
C ARG A 202 0.07 -12.96 -4.41
N GLY A 203 1.05 -13.32 -3.60
CA GLY A 203 2.32 -12.63 -3.58
C GLY A 203 3.52 -13.48 -3.19
N ILE A 204 4.67 -12.82 -3.07
CA ILE A 204 5.98 -13.43 -2.78
C ILE A 204 6.50 -12.90 -1.44
N ARG A 205 6.84 -13.82 -0.52
CA ARG A 205 7.45 -13.51 0.77
C ARG A 205 8.98 -13.59 0.70
N ARG A 206 9.60 -12.76 -0.08
CA ARG A 206 11.08 -12.74 -0.16
C ARG A 206 11.61 -11.31 -0.22
N ARG A 207 12.75 -11.07 0.38
CA ARG A 207 13.46 -9.80 0.23
C ARG A 207 14.11 -9.74 -1.17
N LEU A 208 14.53 -8.52 -1.58
CA LEU A 208 15.09 -8.28 -2.91
C LEU A 208 16.35 -9.13 -3.16
N ALA A 209 17.31 -9.13 -2.24
CA ALA A 209 18.58 -9.82 -2.46
C ALA A 209 18.42 -11.35 -2.63
N PRO A 210 17.65 -12.06 -1.80
CA PRO A 210 17.34 -13.48 -2.03
C PRO A 210 16.64 -13.74 -3.36
N MET A 211 15.71 -12.87 -3.82
CA MET A 211 15.07 -13.01 -5.12
C MET A 211 16.07 -12.89 -6.29
N LEU A 212 17.09 -12.08 -6.11
CA LEU A 212 18.16 -11.87 -7.09
C LEU A 212 19.37 -12.78 -6.87
N LYS A 213 19.28 -13.78 -5.97
CA LYS A 213 20.35 -14.73 -5.63
C LYS A 213 21.64 -14.03 -5.16
N GLY A 214 21.53 -12.90 -4.49
CA GLY A 214 22.65 -12.09 -4.02
C GLY A 214 23.52 -11.45 -5.11
N ASP A 215 23.06 -11.43 -6.36
CA ASP A 215 23.80 -10.81 -7.47
C ASP A 215 23.88 -9.28 -7.28
N ARG A 216 25.06 -8.81 -6.87
CA ARG A 216 25.34 -7.40 -6.59
C ARG A 216 25.10 -6.47 -7.79
N LYS A 217 25.39 -6.94 -9.01
CA LYS A 217 25.16 -6.13 -10.24
C LYS A 217 23.67 -5.93 -10.49
N ARG A 218 22.89 -7.00 -10.31
CA ARG A 218 21.43 -6.91 -10.42
C ARG A 218 20.81 -6.07 -9.32
N LEU A 219 21.31 -6.17 -8.08
CA LEU A 219 20.88 -5.31 -6.96
C LEU A 219 21.16 -3.84 -7.28
N ALA A 220 22.39 -3.51 -7.68
CA ALA A 220 22.75 -2.14 -8.07
C ALA A 220 21.89 -1.62 -9.22
N PHE A 221 21.63 -2.46 -10.23
CA PHE A 221 20.72 -2.13 -11.34
C PHE A 221 19.30 -1.82 -10.84
N CYS A 222 18.75 -2.65 -9.96
CA CYS A 222 17.40 -2.42 -9.41
C CYS A 222 17.30 -1.08 -8.66
N HIS A 223 18.31 -0.75 -7.83
CA HIS A 223 18.35 0.53 -7.14
C HIS A 223 18.56 1.70 -8.11
N ALA A 224 19.41 1.55 -9.14
CA ALA A 224 19.58 2.58 -10.16
C ALA A 224 18.25 2.90 -10.88
N VAL A 225 17.47 1.87 -11.20
CA VAL A 225 16.12 2.06 -11.77
C VAL A 225 15.20 2.75 -10.76
N LEU A 226 15.18 2.32 -9.51
CA LEU A 226 14.36 2.95 -8.45
C LEU A 226 14.64 4.45 -8.35
N PHE A 227 15.92 4.84 -8.28
CA PHE A 227 16.34 6.25 -8.16
C PHE A 227 16.16 7.07 -9.45
N SER A 228 15.90 6.42 -10.58
CA SER A 228 15.63 7.11 -11.86
C SER A 228 14.15 7.28 -12.17
N LEU A 229 13.27 6.66 -11.41
CA LEU A 229 11.81 6.82 -11.56
C LEU A 229 11.34 8.17 -11.02
N PRO A 230 10.30 8.80 -11.62
CA PRO A 230 9.73 10.02 -11.09
C PRO A 230 9.03 9.75 -9.75
N GLY A 231 9.28 10.61 -8.76
CA GLY A 231 8.73 10.50 -7.40
C GLY A 231 9.81 10.32 -6.33
N VAL A 232 9.42 9.87 -5.15
CA VAL A 232 10.30 9.68 -3.99
C VAL A 232 10.72 8.21 -3.90
N PRO A 233 12.02 7.88 -3.91
CA PRO A 233 12.48 6.52 -3.66
C PRO A 233 12.34 6.16 -2.18
N VAL A 234 11.77 5.00 -1.90
CA VAL A 234 11.65 4.41 -0.56
C VAL A 234 12.48 3.14 -0.50
N MET A 235 13.43 3.09 0.42
CA MET A 235 14.27 1.91 0.63
C MET A 235 13.90 1.23 1.95
N ARG A 236 13.72 -0.08 1.89
CA ARG A 236 13.64 -0.89 3.11
C ARG A 236 15.04 -1.04 3.69
N TYR A 237 15.18 -0.81 5.01
CA TYR A 237 16.46 -0.97 5.69
C TYR A 237 17.07 -2.36 5.42
N GLY A 238 18.37 -2.40 5.19
CA GLY A 238 19.11 -3.62 4.87
C GLY A 238 19.13 -3.98 3.38
N ASP A 239 18.26 -3.42 2.53
CA ASP A 239 18.31 -3.64 1.08
C ASP A 239 19.57 -3.00 0.48
N GLU A 240 20.07 -1.91 1.07
CA GLU A 240 21.32 -1.22 0.70
C GLU A 240 22.57 -2.09 0.90
N ILE A 241 22.52 -3.05 1.79
CA ILE A 241 23.62 -4.01 2.04
C ILE A 241 23.32 -5.41 1.48
N GLY A 242 22.17 -5.59 0.84
CA GLY A 242 21.75 -6.86 0.26
C GLY A 242 21.32 -7.93 1.27
N MET A 243 20.66 -7.50 2.35
CA MET A 243 20.11 -8.38 3.39
C MET A 243 19.02 -9.31 2.83
#